data_d215eb90d1abf755744c4a785011c6fa
#
_entry.id   d215eb90d1abf755744c4a785011c6fa
#
_cell.length_a   1.000
_cell.length_b   1.000
_cell.length_c   1.000
_cell.angle_alpha   90.00
_cell.angle_beta   90.00
_cell.angle_gamma   90.00
#
_symmetry.space_group_name_H-M   'P 1'
#
loop_
_entity.id
_entity.type
_entity.pdbx_description
1 polymer ?
#
loop_
_entity_poly.entity_id
_entity_poly.type
_entity_poly.pdbx_seq_one_letter_code
_entity_poly.pdbx_strand_id
1 'polypeptide(L)'
;QEDGYTRVLRRQAEQTLRDSRMVAVCHYNSMAEEDVATLGHYLRRHNIHLKFVLNEVIRPVLAQSKYRNLLPLFVSRNVLLVSPEAPAREMLRVLKGVPQVTLLGACIDDTILSRQGVENFARLPSLEASQGQTVAALSLPSSQTSSLLQRGPSYLTALLDEHIRRLRATGGATELPRGTGGASEPPQGKGGA
;
A
#
# COMPACT_ATOMS: atom_id res chain seq x y z
N GLN A 1 3.06 29.91 40.31
CA GLN A 1 1.89 29.02 40.46
C GLN A 1 1.32 28.77 39.05
N GLU A 2 1.38 27.53 38.60
CA GLU A 2 0.70 27.16 37.35
C GLU A 2 -0.81 27.25 37.60
N ASP A 3 -1.50 28.02 36.77
CA ASP A 3 -2.96 28.12 36.81
C ASP A 3 -3.57 26.73 36.63
N GLY A 4 -4.62 26.42 37.39
CA GLY A 4 -5.31 25.12 37.26
C GLY A 4 -5.75 24.79 35.86
N TYR A 5 -6.09 25.80 35.05
CA TYR A 5 -6.43 25.68 33.63
C TYR A 5 -5.25 25.18 32.80
N THR A 6 -4.06 25.76 32.99
CA THR A 6 -2.83 25.34 32.31
C THR A 6 -2.47 23.89 32.60
N ARG A 7 -2.68 23.45 33.82
CA ARG A 7 -2.46 22.05 34.25
C ARG A 7 -3.41 21.07 33.53
N VAL A 8 -4.68 21.43 33.38
CA VAL A 8 -5.67 20.63 32.67
C VAL A 8 -5.30 20.53 31.19
N LEU A 9 -4.96 21.66 30.54
CA LEU A 9 -4.54 21.69 29.15
C LEU A 9 -3.29 20.84 28.90
N ARG A 10 -2.32 20.90 29.81
CA ARG A 10 -1.09 20.08 29.75
C ARG A 10 -1.44 18.59 29.77
N ARG A 11 -2.29 18.18 30.71
CA ARG A 11 -2.72 16.79 30.86
C ARG A 11 -3.47 16.29 29.61
N GLN A 12 -4.35 17.11 29.04
CA GLN A 12 -5.05 16.80 27.80
C GLN A 12 -4.08 16.68 26.63
N ALA A 13 -3.07 17.57 26.53
CA ALA A 13 -2.04 17.51 25.52
C ALA A 13 -1.20 16.23 25.64
N GLU A 14 -0.76 15.88 26.85
CA GLU A 14 -0.03 14.63 27.11
C GLU A 14 -0.83 13.40 26.69
N GLN A 15 -2.10 13.35 27.08
CA GLN A 15 -2.99 12.25 26.74
C GLN A 15 -3.15 12.11 25.23
N THR A 16 -3.39 13.23 24.54
CA THR A 16 -3.50 13.27 23.09
C THR A 16 -2.24 12.79 22.37
N LEU A 17 -1.08 13.20 22.84
CA LEU A 17 0.20 12.79 22.27
C LEU A 17 0.51 11.30 22.50
N ARG A 18 0.06 10.73 23.63
CA ARG A 18 0.21 9.29 23.91
C ARG A 18 -0.65 8.42 23.00
N ASP A 19 -1.88 8.87 22.75
CA ASP A 19 -2.87 8.11 21.98
C ASP A 19 -2.67 8.23 20.47
N SER A 20 -1.71 9.05 20.03
CA SER A 20 -1.51 9.36 18.62
C SER A 20 -0.30 8.64 18.03
N ARG A 21 -0.48 8.08 16.83
CA ARG A 21 0.61 7.56 16.00
C ARG A 21 1.16 8.64 15.05
N MET A 22 0.33 9.57 14.64
CA MET A 22 0.72 10.68 13.77
C MET A 22 0.45 12.01 14.47
N VAL A 23 1.49 12.85 14.54
CA VAL A 23 1.42 14.22 15.04
C VAL A 23 2.05 15.12 13.99
N ALA A 24 1.25 15.92 13.30
CA ALA A 24 1.72 16.89 12.32
C ALA A 24 1.62 18.30 12.87
N VAL A 25 2.66 19.08 12.63
CA VAL A 25 2.75 20.49 13.03
C VAL A 25 2.56 21.35 11.79
N CYS A 26 1.53 22.17 11.81
CA CYS A 26 1.23 23.09 10.73
C CYS A 26 1.33 24.53 11.21
N HIS A 27 1.84 25.40 10.35
CA HIS A 27 1.76 26.82 10.54
C HIS A 27 0.38 27.31 10.09
N TYR A 28 -0.25 28.14 10.91
CA TYR A 28 -1.58 28.65 10.70
C TYR A 28 -1.54 30.15 10.44
N ASN A 29 -1.99 30.57 9.27
CA ASN A 29 -2.27 31.95 8.96
C ASN A 29 -3.71 32.29 9.33
N SER A 30 -4.01 33.58 9.50
CA SER A 30 -5.35 34.04 9.85
C SER A 30 -6.39 33.53 8.85
N MET A 31 -7.38 32.81 9.34
CA MET A 31 -8.52 32.27 8.60
C MET A 31 -9.82 32.69 9.27
N ALA A 32 -10.91 32.72 8.51
CA ALA A 32 -12.24 32.85 9.07
C ALA A 32 -12.62 31.60 9.90
N GLU A 33 -13.43 31.78 10.93
CA GLU A 33 -13.85 30.65 11.79
C GLU A 33 -14.63 29.60 11.00
N GLU A 34 -15.37 30.01 9.98
CA GLU A 34 -16.11 29.12 9.08
C GLU A 34 -15.17 28.18 8.31
N ASP A 35 -14.05 28.72 7.82
CA ASP A 35 -13.04 27.94 7.10
C ASP A 35 -12.35 26.93 8.04
N VAL A 36 -12.08 27.35 9.27
CA VAL A 36 -11.51 26.47 10.31
C VAL A 36 -12.46 25.33 10.67
N ALA A 37 -13.75 25.64 10.82
CA ALA A 37 -14.78 24.65 11.11
C ALA A 37 -14.91 23.65 9.95
N THR A 38 -14.91 24.15 8.72
CA THR A 38 -14.98 23.34 7.50
C THR A 38 -13.76 22.43 7.37
N LEU A 39 -12.57 22.99 7.57
CA LEU A 39 -11.32 22.21 7.60
C LEU A 39 -11.36 21.14 8.67
N GLY A 40 -11.80 21.48 9.88
CA GLY A 40 -11.94 20.55 10.99
C GLY A 40 -12.92 19.40 10.68
N HIS A 41 -14.02 19.73 9.96
CA HIS A 41 -14.97 18.71 9.53
C HIS A 41 -14.36 17.73 8.52
N TYR A 42 -13.66 18.24 7.50
CA TYR A 42 -12.98 17.39 6.51
C TYR A 42 -11.90 16.50 7.15
N LEU A 43 -11.12 17.04 8.07
CA LEU A 43 -10.08 16.29 8.78
C LEU A 43 -10.67 15.18 9.67
N ARG A 44 -11.77 15.47 10.40
CA ARG A 44 -12.44 14.47 11.25
C ARG A 44 -12.97 13.28 10.46
N ARG A 45 -13.37 13.49 9.20
CA ARG A 45 -13.81 12.39 8.31
C ARG A 45 -12.71 11.35 8.07
N HIS A 46 -11.45 11.77 8.20
CA HIS A 46 -10.26 10.91 8.06
C HIS A 46 -9.59 10.56 9.40
N ASN A 47 -10.33 10.66 10.52
CA ASN A 47 -9.81 10.43 11.87
C ASN A 47 -8.65 11.35 12.24
N ILE A 48 -8.58 12.55 11.67
CA ILE A 48 -7.59 13.55 12.00
C ILE A 48 -8.24 14.63 12.86
N HIS A 49 -7.70 14.85 14.04
CA HIS A 49 -8.17 15.87 14.96
C HIS A 49 -7.30 17.13 14.85
N LEU A 50 -7.94 18.25 14.57
CA LEU A 50 -7.30 19.56 14.57
C LEU A 50 -7.35 20.11 16.00
N LYS A 51 -6.19 20.45 16.56
CA LYS A 51 -6.05 21.06 17.89
C LYS A 51 -5.22 22.32 17.86
N PHE A 52 -5.80 23.40 18.34
CA PHE A 52 -5.07 24.62 18.62
C PHE A 52 -4.41 24.51 19.99
N VAL A 53 -3.11 24.68 20.03
CA VAL A 53 -2.35 24.56 21.27
C VAL A 53 -1.47 25.77 21.47
N LEU A 54 -1.47 26.29 22.72
CA LEU A 54 -0.56 27.34 23.12
C LEU A 54 0.86 26.79 23.22
N ASN A 55 1.80 27.46 22.58
CA ASN A 55 3.21 27.05 22.57
C ASN A 55 3.79 26.93 23.98
N GLU A 56 3.40 27.79 24.90
CA GLU A 56 3.84 27.79 26.28
C GLU A 56 3.45 26.50 27.04
N VAL A 57 2.26 25.98 26.74
CA VAL A 57 1.74 24.76 27.37
C VAL A 57 2.36 23.51 26.77
N ILE A 58 2.53 23.48 25.45
CA ILE A 58 2.97 22.26 24.75
C ILE A 58 4.47 22.05 24.80
N ARG A 59 5.28 23.12 24.85
CA ARG A 59 6.75 23.02 24.92
C ARG A 59 7.25 22.13 26.06
N PRO A 60 6.82 22.32 27.33
CA PRO A 60 7.27 21.46 28.42
C PRO A 60 6.79 20.01 28.28
N VAL A 61 5.62 19.79 27.69
CA VAL A 61 5.10 18.43 27.41
C VAL A 61 5.94 17.72 26.37
N LEU A 62 6.26 18.41 25.27
CA LEU A 62 7.10 17.85 24.20
C LEU A 62 8.53 17.59 24.69
N ALA A 63 9.08 18.46 25.54
CA ALA A 63 10.42 18.28 26.08
C ALA A 63 10.59 16.99 26.89
N GLN A 64 9.51 16.53 27.53
CA GLN A 64 9.47 15.30 28.32
C GLN A 64 8.98 14.07 27.53
N SER A 65 8.55 14.26 26.30
CA SER A 65 8.00 13.21 25.43
C SER A 65 9.00 12.80 24.34
N LYS A 66 8.68 11.69 23.65
CA LYS A 66 9.41 11.23 22.46
C LYS A 66 9.44 12.25 21.31
N TYR A 67 8.59 13.26 21.36
CA TYR A 67 8.45 14.31 20.33
C TYR A 67 9.37 15.52 20.57
N ARG A 68 10.38 15.41 21.40
CA ARG A 68 11.33 16.50 21.74
C ARG A 68 11.92 17.19 20.51
N ASN A 69 12.19 16.45 19.46
CA ASN A 69 12.79 16.97 18.22
C ASN A 69 11.81 17.84 17.40
N LEU A 70 10.52 17.88 17.72
CA LEU A 70 9.55 18.80 17.13
C LEU A 70 9.58 20.19 17.77
N LEU A 71 10.24 20.38 18.91
CA LEU A 71 10.31 21.65 19.63
C LEU A 71 10.70 22.85 18.75
N PRO A 72 11.69 22.76 17.85
CA PRO A 72 12.07 23.90 17.00
C PRO A 72 10.95 24.40 16.08
N LEU A 73 9.94 23.57 15.79
CA LEU A 73 8.82 23.95 14.94
C LEU A 73 7.78 24.82 15.65
N PHE A 74 7.80 24.86 17.00
CA PHE A 74 6.84 25.60 17.81
C PHE A 74 7.31 27.03 18.12
N VAL A 75 7.50 27.83 17.06
CA VAL A 75 7.96 29.22 17.18
C VAL A 75 6.81 30.21 16.97
N SER A 76 5.90 29.91 16.04
CA SER A 76 4.80 30.80 15.63
C SER A 76 3.42 30.24 16.02
N ARG A 77 2.37 30.77 15.43
CA ARG A 77 1.01 30.22 15.57
C ARG A 77 0.93 28.87 14.88
N ASN A 78 0.92 27.83 15.69
CA ASN A 78 0.91 26.45 15.21
C ASN A 78 -0.40 25.76 15.54
N VAL A 79 -0.76 24.85 14.65
CA VAL A 79 -1.89 23.94 14.81
C VAL A 79 -1.36 22.53 14.75
N LEU A 80 -1.85 21.69 15.63
CA LEU A 80 -1.55 20.28 15.65
C LEU A 80 -2.64 19.49 14.94
N LEU A 81 -2.23 18.65 14.02
CA LEU A 81 -3.06 17.60 13.43
C LEU A 81 -2.65 16.27 14.04
N VAL A 82 -3.57 15.65 14.71
CA VAL A 82 -3.32 14.46 15.51
C VAL A 82 -4.21 13.32 15.04
N SER A 83 -3.64 12.15 14.83
CA SER A 83 -4.40 10.98 14.41
C SER A 83 -3.88 9.71 15.11
N PRO A 84 -4.79 8.80 15.50
CA PRO A 84 -4.42 7.48 16.00
C PRO A 84 -3.87 6.56 14.89
N GLU A 85 -4.19 6.88 13.66
CA GLU A 85 -3.67 6.25 12.45
C GLU A 85 -2.67 7.18 11.77
N ALA A 86 -2.08 6.77 10.66
CA ALA A 86 -1.15 7.60 9.88
C ALA A 86 -1.69 7.93 8.48
N PRO A 87 -2.85 8.64 8.34
CA PRO A 87 -3.46 8.97 7.06
C PRO A 87 -2.76 10.17 6.39
N ALA A 88 -1.45 10.04 6.13
CA ALA A 88 -0.65 11.14 5.59
C ALA A 88 -1.10 11.59 4.20
N ARG A 89 -1.60 10.66 3.36
CA ARG A 89 -2.10 10.96 2.01
C ARG A 89 -3.35 11.83 2.05
N GLU A 90 -4.29 11.46 2.90
CA GLU A 90 -5.56 12.17 3.09
C GLU A 90 -5.31 13.54 3.73
N MET A 91 -4.44 13.61 4.73
CA MET A 91 -4.01 14.86 5.35
C MET A 91 -3.43 15.84 4.32
N LEU A 92 -2.50 15.41 3.48
CA LEU A 92 -1.91 16.25 2.44
C LEU A 92 -2.94 16.67 1.38
N ARG A 93 -3.91 15.82 1.06
CA ARG A 93 -4.97 16.14 0.11
C ARG A 93 -5.84 17.29 0.64
N VAL A 94 -6.22 17.21 1.92
CA VAL A 94 -7.01 18.26 2.57
C VAL A 94 -6.20 19.55 2.70
N LEU A 95 -4.94 19.48 3.12
CA LEU A 95 -4.07 20.67 3.26
C LEU A 95 -3.79 21.38 1.94
N LYS A 96 -3.72 20.64 0.82
CA LYS A 96 -3.59 21.27 -0.51
C LYS A 96 -4.80 22.13 -0.90
N GLY A 97 -5.97 21.80 -0.38
CA GLY A 97 -7.19 22.58 -0.58
C GLY A 97 -7.25 23.87 0.25
N VAL A 98 -6.38 24.03 1.26
CA VAL A 98 -6.38 25.15 2.20
C VAL A 98 -4.97 25.76 2.28
N PRO A 99 -4.67 26.78 1.45
CA PRO A 99 -3.33 27.36 1.39
C PRO A 99 -2.93 28.12 2.65
N GLN A 100 -3.89 28.47 3.51
CA GLN A 100 -3.65 29.20 4.76
C GLN A 100 -2.97 28.33 5.83
N VAL A 101 -3.03 26.99 5.68
CA VAL A 101 -2.39 26.05 6.60
C VAL A 101 -1.22 25.39 5.89
N THR A 102 -0.01 25.65 6.38
CA THR A 102 1.22 25.10 5.80
C THR A 102 1.81 24.05 6.70
N LEU A 103 2.03 22.84 6.19
CA LEU A 103 2.71 21.77 6.91
C LEU A 103 4.19 22.11 7.09
N LEU A 104 4.66 22.10 8.33
CA LEU A 104 6.06 22.29 8.68
C LEU A 104 6.79 20.94 8.77
N GLY A 105 6.19 19.98 9.42
CA GLY A 105 6.71 18.64 9.60
C GLY A 105 5.73 17.76 10.36
N ALA A 106 6.02 16.48 10.41
CA ALA A 106 5.22 15.53 11.16
C ALA A 106 6.09 14.46 11.81
N CYS A 107 5.58 13.88 12.88
CA CYS A 107 6.10 12.66 13.44
C CYS A 107 5.10 11.54 13.16
N ILE A 108 5.55 10.50 12.47
CA ILE A 108 4.76 9.34 12.09
C ILE A 108 5.50 8.10 12.58
N ASP A 109 4.84 7.26 13.36
CA ASP A 109 5.40 6.04 13.95
C ASP A 109 6.80 6.29 14.57
N ASP A 110 6.89 7.33 15.41
CA ASP A 110 8.11 7.78 16.12
C ASP A 110 9.23 8.31 15.21
N THR A 111 8.99 8.43 13.90
CA THR A 111 9.93 8.98 12.93
C THR A 111 9.54 10.42 12.57
N ILE A 112 10.50 11.34 12.70
CA ILE A 112 10.28 12.74 12.35
C ILE A 112 10.57 12.95 10.87
N LEU A 113 9.58 13.48 10.20
CA LEU A 113 9.61 13.76 8.76
C LEU A 113 9.46 15.26 8.52
N SER A 114 10.28 15.80 7.62
CA SER A 114 10.08 17.13 7.05
C SER A 114 8.85 17.12 6.12
N ARG A 115 8.43 18.28 5.65
CA ARG A 115 7.34 18.39 4.67
C ARG A 115 7.55 17.47 3.46
N GLN A 116 8.75 17.48 2.87
CA GLN A 116 9.08 16.59 1.75
C GLN A 116 9.06 15.11 2.15
N GLY A 117 9.53 14.80 3.36
CA GLY A 117 9.47 13.46 3.91
C GLY A 117 8.05 12.93 4.04
N VAL A 118 7.11 13.77 4.51
CA VAL A 118 5.69 13.42 4.59
C VAL A 118 5.06 13.25 3.19
N GLU A 119 5.44 14.09 2.23
CA GLU A 119 5.00 13.94 0.84
C GLU A 119 5.49 12.62 0.22
N ASN A 120 6.74 12.25 0.47
CA ASN A 120 7.30 10.97 0.03
C ASN A 120 6.62 9.79 0.72
N PHE A 121 6.41 9.89 2.04
CA PHE A 121 5.68 8.88 2.81
C PHE A 121 4.26 8.66 2.28
N ALA A 122 3.55 9.74 1.92
CA ALA A 122 2.21 9.67 1.36
C ALA A 122 2.16 8.99 -0.04
N ARG A 123 3.27 8.96 -0.77
CA ARG A 123 3.39 8.28 -2.07
C ARG A 123 3.65 6.78 -1.92
N LEU A 124 4.12 6.34 -0.76
CA LEU A 124 4.39 4.93 -0.52
C LEU A 124 3.09 4.11 -0.66
N PRO A 125 3.19 2.91 -1.23
CA PRO A 125 2.08 1.98 -1.24
C PRO A 125 1.73 1.55 0.20
N SER A 126 0.54 1.00 0.39
CA SER A 126 0.16 0.44 1.68
C SER A 126 1.12 -0.68 2.12
N LEU A 127 1.18 -0.95 3.42
CA LEU A 127 2.05 -2.01 3.97
C LEU A 127 1.80 -3.36 3.28
N GLU A 128 0.52 -3.71 3.09
CA GLU A 128 0.12 -4.94 2.40
C GLU A 128 0.60 -4.97 0.96
N ALA A 129 0.46 -3.86 0.22
CA ALA A 129 0.94 -3.75 -1.15
C ALA A 129 2.47 -3.87 -1.23
N SER A 130 3.21 -3.25 -0.28
CA SER A 130 4.67 -3.37 -0.21
C SER A 130 5.12 -4.79 0.10
N GLN A 131 4.46 -5.47 1.03
CA GLN A 131 4.70 -6.88 1.33
C GLN A 131 4.41 -7.76 0.11
N GLY A 132 3.28 -7.54 -0.56
CA GLY A 132 2.93 -8.24 -1.79
C GLY A 132 3.97 -8.05 -2.90
N GLN A 133 4.48 -6.83 -3.10
CA GLN A 133 5.56 -6.54 -4.05
C GLN A 133 6.85 -7.28 -3.69
N THR A 134 7.20 -7.33 -2.41
CA THR A 134 8.39 -8.05 -1.95
C THR A 134 8.27 -9.55 -2.21
N VAL A 135 7.12 -10.15 -1.88
CA VAL A 135 6.84 -11.56 -2.16
C VAL A 135 6.86 -11.84 -3.67
N ALA A 136 6.24 -10.96 -4.47
CA ALA A 136 6.27 -11.05 -5.91
C ALA A 136 7.70 -10.99 -6.46
N ALA A 137 8.51 -10.04 -5.97
CA ALA A 137 9.91 -9.92 -6.37
C ALA A 137 10.75 -11.15 -6.01
N LEU A 138 10.45 -11.82 -4.89
CA LEU A 138 11.12 -13.07 -4.50
C LEU A 138 10.65 -14.27 -5.32
N SER A 139 9.41 -14.28 -5.79
CA SER A 139 8.87 -15.36 -6.62
C SER A 139 9.27 -15.27 -8.10
N LEU A 140 9.57 -14.05 -8.60
CA LEU A 140 9.98 -13.82 -9.99
C LEU A 140 11.20 -14.65 -10.43
N PRO A 141 12.34 -14.70 -9.69
CA PRO A 141 13.49 -15.47 -10.13
C PRO A 141 13.20 -16.97 -10.23
N SER A 142 12.39 -17.51 -9.32
CA SER A 142 12.04 -18.95 -9.37
C SER A 142 11.15 -19.27 -10.56
N SER A 143 10.16 -18.43 -10.86
CA SER A 143 9.28 -18.61 -12.02
C SER A 143 10.02 -18.41 -13.35
N GLN A 144 10.93 -17.43 -13.43
CA GLN A 144 11.79 -17.20 -14.58
C GLN A 144 12.72 -18.40 -14.84
N THR A 145 13.35 -18.92 -13.79
CA THR A 145 14.23 -20.09 -13.89
C THR A 145 13.45 -21.30 -14.37
N SER A 146 12.26 -21.54 -13.82
CA SER A 146 11.38 -22.63 -14.26
C SER A 146 10.99 -22.47 -15.72
N SER A 147 10.60 -21.25 -16.16
CA SER A 147 10.26 -20.99 -17.56
C SER A 147 11.43 -21.16 -18.52
N LEU A 148 12.64 -20.78 -18.10
CA LEU A 148 13.85 -21.00 -18.90
C LEU A 148 14.20 -22.48 -19.03
N LEU A 149 14.06 -23.25 -17.95
CA LEU A 149 14.26 -24.70 -17.97
C LEU A 149 13.23 -25.41 -18.86
N GLN A 150 12.00 -24.95 -18.88
CA GLN A 150 10.93 -25.51 -19.73
C GLN A 150 11.06 -25.13 -21.21
N ARG A 151 11.75 -24.04 -21.53
CA ARG A 151 11.93 -23.60 -22.94
C ARG A 151 12.73 -24.61 -23.74
N GLY A 152 13.76 -25.22 -23.17
CA GLY A 152 14.57 -26.25 -23.85
C GLY A 152 13.71 -27.45 -24.30
N PRO A 153 13.04 -28.14 -23.36
CA PRO A 153 12.16 -29.26 -23.72
C PRO A 153 11.00 -28.88 -24.65
N SER A 154 10.35 -27.74 -24.44
CA SER A 154 9.24 -27.28 -25.31
C SER A 154 9.69 -26.95 -26.72
N TYR A 155 10.90 -26.43 -26.90
CA TYR A 155 11.48 -26.19 -28.21
C TYR A 155 11.77 -27.53 -28.96
N LEU A 156 12.31 -28.52 -28.23
CA LEU A 156 12.55 -29.85 -28.78
C LEU A 156 11.25 -30.55 -29.14
N THR A 157 10.22 -30.49 -28.33
CA THR A 157 8.91 -31.08 -28.67
C THR A 157 8.30 -30.41 -29.89
N ALA A 158 8.37 -29.10 -30.01
CA ALA A 158 7.90 -28.37 -31.21
C ALA A 158 8.66 -28.75 -32.47
N LEU A 159 9.99 -28.93 -32.39
CA LEU A 159 10.80 -29.41 -33.52
C LEU A 159 10.45 -30.85 -33.90
N LEU A 160 10.24 -31.73 -32.94
CA LEU A 160 9.86 -33.12 -33.17
C LEU A 160 8.46 -33.18 -33.80
N ASP A 161 7.51 -32.43 -33.33
CA ASP A 161 6.17 -32.34 -33.87
C ASP A 161 6.20 -31.84 -35.31
N GLU A 162 6.99 -30.83 -35.61
CA GLU A 162 7.18 -30.34 -36.98
C GLU A 162 7.86 -31.38 -37.85
N HIS A 163 8.83 -32.11 -37.35
CA HIS A 163 9.48 -33.19 -38.08
C HIS A 163 8.50 -34.35 -38.37
N ILE A 164 7.71 -34.77 -37.38
CA ILE A 164 6.66 -35.76 -37.57
C ILE A 164 5.63 -35.27 -38.60
N ARG A 165 5.24 -34.03 -38.56
CA ARG A 165 4.33 -33.42 -39.54
C ARG A 165 4.89 -33.46 -40.95
N ARG A 166 6.20 -33.15 -41.10
CA ARG A 166 6.88 -33.24 -42.39
C ARG A 166 6.97 -34.69 -42.90
N LEU A 167 7.32 -35.62 -42.01
CA LEU A 167 7.35 -37.05 -42.36
C LEU A 167 5.96 -37.55 -42.78
N ARG A 168 4.89 -37.16 -42.10
CA ARG A 168 3.53 -37.50 -42.48
C ARG A 168 3.11 -36.87 -43.83
N ALA A 169 3.57 -35.64 -44.07
CA ALA A 169 3.32 -34.96 -45.35
C ALA A 169 4.13 -35.57 -46.51
N THR A 170 5.35 -36.07 -46.23
CA THR A 170 6.21 -36.72 -47.23
C THR A 170 5.93 -38.21 -47.34
N GLY A 171 5.43 -38.86 -46.28
CA GLY A 171 5.09 -40.30 -46.21
C GLY A 171 3.68 -40.65 -46.62
N GLY A 172 2.95 -39.73 -47.26
CA GLY A 172 1.62 -39.99 -47.83
C GLY A 172 1.61 -40.86 -49.09
N ALA A 173 2.71 -41.63 -49.38
CA ALA A 173 2.80 -42.54 -50.56
C ALA A 173 3.48 -43.84 -50.16
N THR A 174 3.04 -44.51 -49.08
CA THR A 174 3.35 -45.91 -48.90
C THR A 174 2.14 -46.60 -48.30
N GLU A 175 1.21 -47.00 -49.16
CA GLU A 175 0.19 -47.97 -48.84
C GLU A 175 0.89 -49.25 -48.36
N LEU A 176 0.66 -49.63 -47.13
CA LEU A 176 0.90 -51.03 -46.69
C LEU A 176 -0.15 -51.92 -47.34
N PRO A 177 0.24 -53.02 -48.02
CA PRO A 177 -0.70 -53.93 -48.65
C PRO A 177 -1.56 -54.61 -47.60
N ARG A 178 -2.88 -54.49 -47.77
CA ARG A 178 -3.87 -55.28 -47.07
C ARG A 178 -3.61 -56.75 -47.37
N GLY A 179 -3.12 -57.49 -46.40
CA GLY A 179 -3.13 -58.93 -46.40
C GLY A 179 -4.56 -59.47 -46.33
N THR A 180 -4.98 -60.00 -47.44
CA THR A 180 -6.16 -60.85 -47.57
C THR A 180 -5.96 -62.17 -46.88
N GLY A 181 -6.91 -62.59 -46.10
CA GLY A 181 -7.04 -63.96 -45.59
C GLY A 181 -7.92 -63.93 -44.37
N GLY A 182 -9.02 -64.43 -44.37
CA GLY A 182 -9.77 -65.54 -44.88
C GLY A 182 -10.81 -65.89 -43.81
N ALA A 183 -12.01 -65.87 -44.29
CA ALA A 183 -13.16 -66.73 -43.92
C ALA A 183 -13.22 -67.38 -42.50
N SER A 184 -14.32 -67.14 -41.85
CA SER A 184 -15.31 -68.16 -41.56
C SER A 184 -16.50 -67.59 -40.74
N GLU A 185 -17.61 -67.62 -41.37
CA GLU A 185 -18.99 -67.64 -40.87
C GLU A 185 -19.32 -69.04 -40.30
N PRO A 186 -20.49 -69.25 -39.73
CA PRO A 186 -21.26 -68.86 -38.57
C PRO A 186 -21.57 -70.05 -37.63
N PRO A 187 -22.55 -70.13 -36.79
CA PRO A 187 -23.97 -70.03 -37.07
C PRO A 187 -24.89 -69.45 -35.98
N GLN A 188 -26.08 -69.17 -36.42
CA GLN A 188 -27.33 -68.90 -35.82
C GLN A 188 -27.64 -69.71 -34.55
N GLY A 189 -28.35 -69.07 -33.65
CA GLY A 189 -29.10 -69.68 -32.57
C GLY A 189 -30.25 -68.78 -32.10
N LYS A 190 -31.37 -69.12 -32.58
CA LYS A 190 -32.72 -68.75 -32.28
C LYS A 190 -33.13 -68.89 -30.80
N GLY A 191 -34.15 -68.16 -30.48
CA GLY A 191 -35.14 -68.47 -29.47
C GLY A 191 -35.11 -67.47 -28.30
N GLY A 192 -36.07 -66.67 -28.00
CA GLY A 192 -37.49 -66.91 -27.92
C GLY A 192 -37.91 -66.76 -26.47
N ALA A 193 -38.74 -65.85 -26.26
CA ALA A 193 -39.77 -65.58 -25.31
C ALA A 193 -39.72 -64.18 -24.75
#